data_14da013d86e40ff3d09d78fd7ea1fb0b
#
_entry.id   14da013d86e40ff3d09d78fd7ea1fb0b
#
_cell.length_a   1.000
_cell.length_b   1.000
_cell.length_c   1.000
_cell.angle_alpha   90.00
_cell.angle_beta   90.00
_cell.angle_gamma   90.00
#
_symmetry.space_group_name_H-M   'P 1'
#
loop_
_entity.id
_entity.type
_entity.pdbx_description
1 polymer ?
#
loop_
_entity_poly.entity_id
_entity_poly.type
_entity_poly.pdbx_seq_one_letter_code
_entity_poly.pdbx_strand_id
1 'polypeptide(L)'
;MLLGIGLHGFMSFVPFPLPVWPAQDVNQHDGYLFALHAIHGFRLQLFFLVSGFFTAMMFRQRGLGSLIKHRAKRILLPLVIFTILLSPIIIGIGIYAINADHVGNATIWAAAKSGDVEAIEQHLANGADVSQPDAAGLTPLSWAALLGQADAAEALIESGADLEATANDGTTALHCAAFMGEAAVAKLLIKKGADINVASNDGGTPLSATEADELTIQFIAGMLQIPVDEKKMPAGRVEIAELLKAKGALPRQAAAEDPLAWLYQLVPGFKPIVDQLPGWAQVTVIVLAINWLLAVIPIFQHLWFLYYLVLLVAGFAVVTWVARKLNWKSVPAWIIASPLRLLWLVPLTFVPQFFMVTDFGPDTAASIIPWPPMLAYYAVFFGFGALCYGQEAFEENIGRHWPVCLLLAIPALLLALHWYGLRGSLFVTSESNELSRLLHNNLLCTLFTVLYAWLMIFGLIGLFRRFFPGGNQRIRYVADSSYWLYVMHLPPIMLLQIWMADWPWPSALKFLVICAVSTAVLLVIYEYAVRYTWVGTMLNGKKTRFNTDSLG
;
A
#
# COMPACT_ATOMS: atom_id res chain seq x y z
N MET A 1 -5.23 10.32 14.51
CA MET A 1 -5.30 8.85 14.71
C MET A 1 -6.67 8.28 14.38
N LEU A 2 -7.78 8.81 14.93
CA LEU A 2 -9.13 8.34 14.57
C LEU A 2 -9.43 8.40 13.06
N LEU A 3 -8.96 9.45 12.37
CA LEU A 3 -9.03 9.50 10.90
C LEU A 3 -8.28 8.34 10.20
N GLY A 4 -7.29 7.73 10.86
CA GLY A 4 -6.61 6.54 10.35
C GLY A 4 -7.48 5.29 10.43
N ILE A 5 -8.22 5.13 11.52
CA ILE A 5 -9.20 4.05 11.66
C ILE A 5 -10.29 4.21 10.59
N GLY A 6 -10.83 5.44 10.42
CA GLY A 6 -11.78 5.73 9.36
C GLY A 6 -11.24 5.42 7.97
N LEU A 7 -10.00 5.85 7.67
CA LEU A 7 -9.37 5.61 6.38
C LEU A 7 -9.22 4.11 6.07
N HIS A 8 -8.69 3.31 6.99
CA HIS A 8 -8.57 1.87 6.79
C HIS A 8 -9.93 1.15 6.87
N GLY A 9 -10.88 1.72 7.63
CA GLY A 9 -12.23 1.18 7.77
C GLY A 9 -13.05 1.14 6.48
N PHE A 10 -12.80 2.08 5.55
CA PHE A 10 -13.51 2.08 4.27
C PHE A 10 -12.70 1.54 3.10
N MET A 11 -11.45 1.08 3.30
CA MET A 11 -10.61 0.58 2.20
C MET A 11 -11.25 -0.59 1.41
N SER A 12 -12.03 -1.45 2.07
CA SER A 12 -12.74 -2.54 1.41
C SER A 12 -13.89 -2.08 0.49
N PHE A 13 -14.38 -0.84 0.67
CA PHE A 13 -15.48 -0.28 -0.12
C PHE A 13 -14.99 0.61 -1.28
N VAL A 14 -13.68 0.80 -1.41
CA VAL A 14 -13.08 1.58 -2.51
C VAL A 14 -12.92 0.67 -3.73
N PRO A 15 -13.41 1.06 -4.92
CA PRO A 15 -13.22 0.30 -6.14
C PRO A 15 -11.78 0.47 -6.64
N PHE A 16 -10.86 -0.34 -6.14
CA PHE A 16 -9.49 -0.39 -6.66
C PHE A 16 -9.41 -1.27 -7.90
N PRO A 17 -8.70 -0.85 -8.95
CA PRO A 17 -8.51 -1.67 -10.14
C PRO A 17 -7.66 -2.92 -9.91
N LEU A 18 -6.93 -2.98 -8.80
CA LEU A 18 -6.15 -4.13 -8.35
C LEU A 18 -6.51 -4.45 -6.90
N PRO A 19 -6.40 -5.71 -6.44
CA PRO A 19 -6.68 -6.10 -5.05
C PRO A 19 -5.58 -5.60 -4.10
N VAL A 20 -5.48 -4.28 -3.95
CA VAL A 20 -4.51 -3.61 -3.06
C VAL A 20 -4.84 -3.81 -1.59
N TRP A 21 -6.09 -4.17 -1.29
CA TRP A 21 -6.58 -4.38 0.07
C TRP A 21 -7.11 -5.82 0.24
N PRO A 22 -6.82 -6.50 1.36
CA PRO A 22 -7.12 -7.92 1.55
C PRO A 22 -8.60 -8.31 1.49
N ALA A 23 -9.49 -7.37 1.76
CA ALA A 23 -10.94 -7.60 1.69
C ALA A 23 -11.59 -6.61 0.73
N GLN A 24 -12.32 -7.12 -0.24
CA GLN A 24 -13.16 -6.33 -1.14
C GLN A 24 -14.63 -6.58 -0.79
N ASP A 25 -15.40 -5.54 -0.60
CA ASP A 25 -16.84 -5.65 -0.28
C ASP A 25 -17.67 -5.69 -1.57
N VAL A 26 -18.76 -6.41 -1.56
CA VAL A 26 -19.71 -6.45 -2.68
C VAL A 26 -20.35 -5.09 -2.99
N ASN A 27 -20.39 -4.17 -2.02
CA ASN A 27 -20.98 -2.85 -2.13
C ASN A 27 -19.91 -1.76 -2.20
N GLN A 28 -19.12 -1.71 -3.26
CA GLN A 28 -18.13 -0.65 -3.51
C GLN A 28 -18.79 0.64 -4.02
N HIS A 29 -18.19 1.80 -3.72
CA HIS A 29 -18.71 3.09 -4.16
C HIS A 29 -17.60 4.15 -4.27
N ASP A 30 -17.60 4.93 -5.36
CA ASP A 30 -16.62 5.99 -5.65
C ASP A 30 -16.54 7.08 -4.58
N GLY A 31 -17.61 7.29 -3.81
CA GLY A 31 -17.62 8.22 -2.68
C GLY A 31 -16.55 7.91 -1.63
N TYR A 32 -16.18 6.65 -1.46
CA TYR A 32 -15.10 6.26 -0.54
C TYR A 32 -13.71 6.62 -1.11
N LEU A 33 -13.53 6.60 -2.42
CA LEU A 33 -12.32 7.08 -3.07
C LEU A 33 -12.14 8.58 -2.83
N PHE A 34 -13.22 9.37 -2.94
CA PHE A 34 -13.22 10.79 -2.56
C PHE A 34 -12.80 10.99 -1.11
N ALA A 35 -13.39 10.23 -0.17
CA ALA A 35 -13.07 10.31 1.26
C ALA A 35 -11.61 9.92 1.53
N LEU A 36 -11.08 8.91 0.82
CA LEU A 36 -9.69 8.50 0.88
C LEU A 36 -8.76 9.66 0.55
N HIS A 37 -8.95 10.29 -0.62
CA HIS A 37 -8.14 11.41 -1.07
C HIS A 37 -8.26 12.62 -0.11
N ALA A 38 -9.46 12.95 0.33
CA ALA A 38 -9.70 14.06 1.25
C ALA A 38 -8.94 13.86 2.58
N ILE A 39 -8.98 12.67 3.17
CA ILE A 39 -8.27 12.39 4.43
C ILE A 39 -6.77 12.25 4.22
N HIS A 40 -6.35 11.55 3.16
CA HIS A 40 -4.94 11.28 2.88
C HIS A 40 -4.17 12.57 2.55
N GLY A 41 -4.80 13.50 1.88
CA GLY A 41 -4.19 14.75 1.43
C GLY A 41 -3.66 15.68 2.53
N PHE A 42 -4.06 15.54 3.82
CA PHE A 42 -3.57 16.42 4.90
C PHE A 42 -3.20 15.72 6.22
N ARG A 43 -3.71 14.50 6.45
CA ARG A 43 -3.64 13.85 7.77
C ARG A 43 -2.22 13.69 8.30
N LEU A 44 -1.33 13.13 7.51
CA LEU A 44 0.04 12.83 7.91
C LEU A 44 0.91 14.10 7.95
N GLN A 45 0.68 15.02 7.05
CA GLN A 45 1.31 16.33 7.00
C GLN A 45 1.09 17.10 8.31
N LEU A 46 -0.17 17.18 8.77
CA LEU A 46 -0.53 17.77 10.05
C LEU A 46 0.19 17.08 11.21
N PHE A 47 0.26 15.74 11.17
CA PHE A 47 0.92 14.98 12.23
C PHE A 47 2.44 15.25 12.27
N PHE A 48 3.12 15.27 11.13
CA PHE A 48 4.55 15.59 11.08
C PHE A 48 4.83 17.03 11.55
N LEU A 49 3.97 17.98 11.19
CA LEU A 49 4.07 19.35 11.68
C LEU A 49 3.98 19.42 13.22
N VAL A 50 2.96 18.80 13.80
CA VAL A 50 2.78 18.75 15.26
C VAL A 50 3.95 18.02 15.93
N SER A 51 4.47 16.95 15.31
CA SER A 51 5.63 16.20 15.81
C SER A 51 6.91 17.06 15.80
N GLY A 52 7.10 17.88 14.78
CA GLY A 52 8.21 18.84 14.69
C GLY A 52 8.15 19.89 15.80
N PHE A 53 6.97 20.46 16.03
CA PHE A 53 6.72 21.42 17.10
C PHE A 53 7.10 20.85 18.49
N PHE A 54 6.60 19.67 18.83
CA PHE A 54 6.93 19.01 20.10
C PHE A 54 8.38 18.53 20.18
N THR A 55 9.02 18.24 19.05
CA THR A 55 10.44 17.90 19.01
C THR A 55 11.30 19.11 19.37
N ALA A 56 11.01 20.26 18.78
CA ALA A 56 11.70 21.52 19.10
C ALA A 56 11.44 21.97 20.55
N MET A 57 10.21 21.82 21.03
CA MET A 57 9.86 22.09 22.43
C MET A 57 10.73 21.27 23.38
N MET A 58 10.79 19.95 23.18
CA MET A 58 11.57 19.07 24.04
C MET A 58 13.08 19.38 23.95
N PHE A 59 13.59 19.66 22.76
CA PHE A 59 14.97 20.02 22.54
C PHE A 59 15.35 21.31 23.30
N ARG A 60 14.53 22.37 23.21
CA ARG A 60 14.78 23.62 23.91
C ARG A 60 14.68 23.52 25.44
N GLN A 61 13.73 22.70 25.93
CA GLN A 61 13.51 22.54 27.38
C GLN A 61 14.46 21.55 28.04
N ARG A 62 14.88 20.48 27.34
CA ARG A 62 15.60 19.34 27.96
C ARG A 62 16.93 18.98 27.29
N GLY A 63 17.28 19.66 26.20
CA GLY A 63 18.49 19.42 25.43
C GLY A 63 18.45 18.18 24.51
N LEU A 64 19.49 18.02 23.69
CA LEU A 64 19.56 17.02 22.63
C LEU A 64 19.61 15.59 23.16
N GLY A 65 20.41 15.31 24.19
CA GLY A 65 20.55 13.95 24.75
C GLY A 65 19.23 13.42 25.32
N SER A 66 18.48 14.28 26.04
CA SER A 66 17.16 13.93 26.56
C SER A 66 16.14 13.71 25.44
N LEU A 67 16.17 14.53 24.39
CA LEU A 67 15.33 14.36 23.19
C LEU A 67 15.57 12.99 22.56
N ILE A 68 16.83 12.64 22.26
CA ILE A 68 17.19 11.38 21.61
C ILE A 68 16.75 10.19 22.47
N LYS A 69 17.09 10.19 23.76
CA LYS A 69 16.69 9.11 24.70
C LYS A 69 15.17 8.94 24.76
N HIS A 70 14.44 10.05 24.83
CA HIS A 70 12.99 10.02 24.90
C HIS A 70 12.35 9.50 23.59
N ARG A 71 12.85 9.94 22.43
CA ARG A 71 12.34 9.53 21.11
C ARG A 71 12.72 8.09 20.80
N ALA A 72 13.93 7.65 21.16
CA ALA A 72 14.31 6.24 21.03
C ALA A 72 13.37 5.33 21.84
N LYS A 73 13.06 5.69 23.08
CA LYS A 73 12.16 4.88 23.92
C LYS A 73 10.70 4.90 23.44
N ARG A 74 10.22 6.03 22.89
CA ARG A 74 8.79 6.21 22.60
C ARG A 74 8.41 6.11 21.12
N ILE A 75 9.38 6.04 20.22
CA ILE A 75 9.12 5.90 18.79
C ILE A 75 9.88 4.70 18.23
N LEU A 76 11.22 4.67 18.39
CA LEU A 76 12.05 3.62 17.80
C LEU A 76 11.75 2.26 18.44
N LEU A 77 11.71 2.17 19.78
CA LEU A 77 11.43 0.90 20.47
C LEU A 77 10.02 0.35 20.13
N PRO A 78 8.93 1.13 20.20
CA PRO A 78 7.63 0.68 19.71
C PRO A 78 7.63 0.28 18.23
N LEU A 79 8.28 1.05 17.35
CA LEU A 79 8.40 0.69 15.94
C LEU A 79 8.97 -0.71 15.77
N VAL A 80 10.11 -1.01 16.40
CA VAL A 80 10.78 -2.33 16.29
C VAL A 80 9.89 -3.44 16.84
N ILE A 81 9.37 -3.28 18.07
CA ILE A 81 8.56 -4.30 18.74
C ILE A 81 7.29 -4.59 17.91
N PHE A 82 6.55 -3.55 17.53
CA PHE A 82 5.28 -3.75 16.84
C PHE A 82 5.45 -4.15 15.38
N THR A 83 6.54 -3.78 14.70
CA THR A 83 6.86 -4.34 13.38
C THR A 83 7.04 -5.85 13.47
N ILE A 84 7.85 -6.34 14.41
CA ILE A 84 8.09 -7.78 14.61
C ILE A 84 6.80 -8.53 14.98
N LEU A 85 5.95 -7.94 15.83
CA LEU A 85 4.72 -8.59 16.28
C LEU A 85 3.59 -8.53 15.25
N LEU A 86 3.40 -7.40 14.59
CA LEU A 86 2.23 -7.18 13.73
C LEU A 86 2.45 -7.65 12.29
N SER A 87 3.68 -7.63 11.77
CA SER A 87 3.90 -8.06 10.38
C SER A 87 3.47 -9.51 10.13
N PRO A 88 3.80 -10.50 10.97
CA PRO A 88 3.29 -11.86 10.79
C PRO A 88 1.76 -11.95 10.91
N ILE A 89 1.16 -11.18 11.83
CA ILE A 89 -0.30 -11.17 12.02
C ILE A 89 -1.00 -10.60 10.78
N ILE A 90 -0.53 -9.47 10.26
CA ILE A 90 -1.14 -8.82 9.10
C ILE A 90 -0.95 -9.67 7.84
N ILE A 91 0.24 -10.27 7.67
CA ILE A 91 0.49 -11.22 6.58
C ILE A 91 -0.44 -12.43 6.71
N GLY A 92 -0.56 -12.99 7.92
CA GLY A 92 -1.47 -14.13 8.17
C GLY A 92 -2.94 -13.79 7.91
N ILE A 93 -3.40 -12.59 8.26
CA ILE A 93 -4.76 -12.12 7.93
C ILE A 93 -4.91 -11.96 6.41
N GLY A 94 -3.89 -11.42 5.72
CA GLY A 94 -3.89 -11.31 4.26
C GLY A 94 -3.98 -12.67 3.58
N ILE A 95 -3.18 -13.65 4.02
CA ILE A 95 -3.23 -15.04 3.56
C ILE A 95 -4.60 -15.65 3.84
N TYR A 96 -5.14 -15.45 5.06
CA TYR A 96 -6.49 -15.92 5.41
C TYR A 96 -7.55 -15.29 4.51
N ALA A 97 -7.47 -14.00 4.20
CA ALA A 97 -8.43 -13.31 3.32
C ALA A 97 -8.41 -13.88 1.90
N ILE A 98 -7.23 -14.18 1.37
CA ILE A 98 -7.08 -14.77 0.03
C ILE A 98 -7.65 -16.19 0.01
N ASN A 99 -7.47 -16.97 1.10
CA ASN A 99 -7.98 -18.36 1.19
C ASN A 99 -9.45 -18.46 1.58
N ALA A 100 -10.04 -17.42 2.13
CA ALA A 100 -11.39 -17.47 2.70
C ALA A 100 -12.50 -17.24 1.66
N ASP A 101 -12.25 -17.44 0.36
CA ASP A 101 -13.18 -17.28 -0.76
C ASP A 101 -14.00 -15.96 -0.80
N HIS A 102 -13.78 -15.07 0.18
CA HIS A 102 -14.44 -13.75 0.24
C HIS A 102 -13.94 -12.76 -0.84
N VAL A 103 -12.85 -13.11 -1.54
CA VAL A 103 -12.38 -12.39 -2.73
C VAL A 103 -12.95 -13.03 -4.01
N GLY A 104 -13.69 -14.11 -3.87
CA GLY A 104 -13.79 -15.13 -4.88
C GLY A 104 -15.00 -15.11 -5.80
N ASN A 105 -16.20 -14.89 -5.37
CA ASN A 105 -17.35 -15.04 -6.27
C ASN A 105 -17.69 -13.81 -7.12
N ALA A 106 -16.94 -12.71 -6.98
CA ALA A 106 -17.21 -11.46 -7.71
C ALA A 106 -16.37 -11.28 -8.99
N THR A 107 -15.51 -12.24 -9.37
CA THR A 107 -14.66 -12.10 -10.54
C THR A 107 -14.63 -13.36 -11.40
N ILE A 108 -14.45 -13.15 -12.71
CA ILE A 108 -14.33 -14.27 -13.66
C ILE A 108 -13.15 -15.21 -13.33
N TRP A 109 -12.05 -14.69 -12.75
CA TRP A 109 -10.92 -15.53 -12.32
C TRP A 109 -11.29 -16.44 -11.15
N ALA A 110 -12.13 -15.98 -10.25
CA ALA A 110 -12.57 -16.76 -9.12
C ALA A 110 -13.54 -17.86 -9.54
N ALA A 111 -14.47 -17.55 -10.42
CA ALA A 111 -15.34 -18.53 -11.03
C ALA A 111 -14.52 -19.58 -11.79
N ALA A 112 -13.47 -19.18 -12.51
CA ALA A 112 -12.54 -20.09 -13.18
C ALA A 112 -11.75 -20.97 -12.19
N LYS A 113 -11.30 -20.41 -11.05
CA LYS A 113 -10.61 -21.15 -9.98
C LYS A 113 -11.50 -22.20 -9.33
N SER A 114 -12.75 -21.88 -9.04
CA SER A 114 -13.71 -22.81 -8.41
C SER A 114 -14.30 -23.81 -9.38
N GLY A 115 -14.19 -23.58 -10.69
CA GLY A 115 -14.83 -24.40 -11.72
C GLY A 115 -16.33 -24.10 -11.90
N ASP A 116 -16.79 -22.94 -11.39
CA ASP A 116 -18.19 -22.51 -11.45
C ASP A 116 -18.54 -21.97 -12.84
N VAL A 117 -19.02 -22.83 -13.71
CA VAL A 117 -19.38 -22.50 -15.10
C VAL A 117 -20.51 -21.49 -15.15
N GLU A 118 -21.51 -21.60 -14.27
CA GLU A 118 -22.65 -20.68 -14.24
C GLU A 118 -22.20 -19.26 -13.90
N ALA A 119 -21.31 -19.13 -12.93
CA ALA A 119 -20.71 -17.83 -12.58
C ALA A 119 -19.85 -17.26 -13.71
N ILE A 120 -19.09 -18.11 -14.44
CA ILE A 120 -18.33 -17.68 -15.64
C ILE A 120 -19.28 -17.09 -16.68
N GLU A 121 -20.36 -17.83 -17.03
CA GLU A 121 -21.34 -17.35 -18.00
C GLU A 121 -22.02 -16.06 -17.58
N GLN A 122 -22.35 -15.90 -16.30
CA GLN A 122 -22.92 -14.66 -15.76
C GLN A 122 -21.94 -13.49 -15.88
N HIS A 123 -20.66 -13.68 -15.59
CA HIS A 123 -19.64 -12.63 -15.74
C HIS A 123 -19.48 -12.22 -17.20
N LEU A 124 -19.44 -13.16 -18.12
CA LEU A 124 -19.36 -12.89 -19.56
C LEU A 124 -20.60 -12.17 -20.08
N ALA A 125 -21.80 -12.58 -19.64
CA ALA A 125 -23.05 -11.90 -19.98
C ALA A 125 -23.09 -10.45 -19.46
N ASN A 126 -22.41 -10.16 -18.35
CA ASN A 126 -22.24 -8.82 -17.79
C ASN A 126 -21.10 -8.00 -18.44
N GLY A 127 -20.46 -8.53 -19.50
CA GLY A 127 -19.44 -7.82 -20.27
C GLY A 127 -18.02 -7.97 -19.76
N ALA A 128 -17.73 -8.98 -18.91
CA ALA A 128 -16.36 -9.28 -18.53
C ALA A 128 -15.56 -9.76 -19.75
N ASP A 129 -14.30 -9.36 -19.85
CA ASP A 129 -13.37 -9.85 -20.87
C ASP A 129 -12.95 -11.29 -20.50
N VAL A 130 -13.22 -12.24 -21.39
CA VAL A 130 -12.92 -13.68 -21.22
C VAL A 130 -11.42 -13.95 -21.06
N SER A 131 -10.57 -13.12 -21.64
CA SER A 131 -9.10 -13.24 -21.59
C SER A 131 -8.44 -12.18 -20.70
N GLN A 132 -9.20 -11.47 -19.87
CA GLN A 132 -8.66 -10.44 -18.98
C GLN A 132 -7.57 -11.01 -18.07
N PRO A 133 -6.32 -10.50 -18.13
CA PRO A 133 -5.25 -10.95 -17.24
C PRO A 133 -5.41 -10.38 -15.83
N ASP A 134 -5.01 -11.14 -14.81
CA ASP A 134 -4.83 -10.66 -13.45
C ASP A 134 -3.48 -9.93 -13.28
N ALA A 135 -3.14 -9.55 -12.05
CA ALA A 135 -1.89 -8.84 -11.74
C ALA A 135 -0.61 -9.65 -12.08
N ALA A 136 -0.70 -10.99 -12.10
CA ALA A 136 0.37 -11.88 -12.52
C ALA A 136 0.36 -12.16 -14.04
N GLY A 137 -0.61 -11.60 -14.76
CA GLY A 137 -0.84 -11.85 -16.17
C GLY A 137 -1.62 -13.13 -16.45
N LEU A 138 -2.06 -13.86 -15.41
CA LEU A 138 -2.81 -15.10 -15.57
C LEU A 138 -4.25 -14.79 -16.01
N THR A 139 -4.68 -15.42 -17.10
CA THR A 139 -6.06 -15.33 -17.59
C THR A 139 -6.99 -16.25 -16.80
N PRO A 140 -8.33 -16.11 -16.89
CA PRO A 140 -9.26 -17.08 -16.34
C PRO A 140 -8.96 -18.51 -16.82
N LEU A 141 -8.60 -18.68 -18.10
CA LEU A 141 -8.22 -19.98 -18.66
C LEU A 141 -6.93 -20.54 -18.02
N SER A 142 -5.95 -19.70 -17.75
CA SER A 142 -4.72 -20.08 -17.04
C SER A 142 -5.02 -20.57 -15.62
N TRP A 143 -5.94 -19.93 -14.91
CA TRP A 143 -6.38 -20.36 -13.58
C TRP A 143 -7.15 -21.66 -13.61
N ALA A 144 -8.08 -21.83 -14.55
CA ALA A 144 -8.78 -23.10 -14.74
C ALA A 144 -7.79 -24.25 -15.05
N ALA A 145 -6.74 -23.94 -15.82
CA ALA A 145 -5.68 -24.89 -16.16
C ALA A 145 -4.79 -25.26 -14.98
N LEU A 146 -4.41 -24.31 -14.14
CA LEU A 146 -3.62 -24.55 -12.92
C LEU A 146 -4.36 -25.43 -11.91
N LEU A 147 -5.69 -25.30 -11.83
CA LEU A 147 -6.51 -25.97 -10.84
C LEU A 147 -7.28 -27.18 -11.38
N GLY A 148 -7.04 -27.55 -12.65
CA GLY A 148 -7.64 -28.73 -13.26
C GLY A 148 -9.14 -28.64 -13.51
N GLN A 149 -9.70 -27.43 -13.61
CA GLN A 149 -11.12 -27.17 -13.82
C GLN A 149 -11.49 -27.33 -15.29
N ALA A 150 -11.70 -28.60 -15.72
CA ALA A 150 -11.86 -28.91 -17.14
C ALA A 150 -13.14 -28.31 -17.75
N ASP A 151 -14.27 -28.34 -17.02
CA ASP A 151 -15.53 -27.80 -17.49
C ASP A 151 -15.48 -26.27 -17.61
N ALA A 152 -14.84 -25.59 -16.65
CA ALA A 152 -14.60 -24.14 -16.70
C ALA A 152 -13.67 -23.79 -17.87
N ALA A 153 -12.59 -24.56 -18.07
CA ALA A 153 -11.67 -24.33 -19.20
C ALA A 153 -12.41 -24.50 -20.54
N GLU A 154 -13.29 -25.50 -20.68
CA GLU A 154 -14.09 -25.69 -21.88
C GLU A 154 -15.06 -24.51 -22.13
N ALA A 155 -15.78 -24.08 -21.10
CA ALA A 155 -16.70 -22.94 -21.19
C ALA A 155 -15.96 -21.62 -21.57
N LEU A 156 -14.79 -21.36 -20.99
CA LEU A 156 -13.97 -20.21 -21.34
C LEU A 156 -13.49 -20.27 -22.79
N ILE A 157 -13.01 -21.41 -23.26
CA ILE A 157 -12.56 -21.61 -24.65
C ILE A 157 -13.74 -21.44 -25.63
N GLU A 158 -14.91 -21.99 -25.32
CA GLU A 158 -16.11 -21.82 -26.15
C GLU A 158 -16.60 -20.36 -26.18
N SER A 159 -16.34 -19.63 -25.14
CA SER A 159 -16.60 -18.19 -25.06
C SER A 159 -15.51 -17.31 -25.73
N GLY A 160 -14.50 -17.92 -26.39
CA GLY A 160 -13.49 -17.23 -27.17
C GLY A 160 -12.23 -16.87 -26.38
N ALA A 161 -11.91 -17.55 -25.29
CA ALA A 161 -10.64 -17.34 -24.57
C ALA A 161 -9.45 -17.63 -25.49
N ASP A 162 -8.45 -16.74 -25.45
CA ASP A 162 -7.21 -16.89 -26.20
C ASP A 162 -6.35 -18.00 -25.58
N LEU A 163 -6.09 -19.07 -26.34
CA LEU A 163 -5.27 -20.21 -25.92
C LEU A 163 -3.81 -19.85 -25.73
N GLU A 164 -3.32 -18.85 -26.47
CA GLU A 164 -1.92 -18.40 -26.50
C GLU A 164 -1.68 -17.17 -25.61
N ALA A 165 -2.69 -16.72 -24.90
CA ALA A 165 -2.50 -15.64 -23.93
C ALA A 165 -1.45 -16.03 -22.89
N THR A 166 -0.43 -15.15 -22.72
CA THR A 166 0.70 -15.41 -21.84
C THR A 166 0.60 -14.61 -20.54
N ALA A 167 0.99 -15.23 -19.43
CA ALA A 167 1.26 -14.55 -18.19
C ALA A 167 2.53 -13.68 -18.30
N ASN A 168 2.85 -12.89 -17.25
CA ASN A 168 4.00 -12.00 -17.23
C ASN A 168 5.35 -12.72 -17.43
N ASP A 169 5.43 -14.00 -17.10
CA ASP A 169 6.58 -14.86 -17.30
C ASP A 169 6.59 -15.58 -18.66
N GLY A 170 5.63 -15.30 -19.52
CA GLY A 170 5.48 -15.94 -20.84
C GLY A 170 4.81 -17.31 -20.81
N THR A 171 4.31 -17.79 -19.66
CA THR A 171 3.59 -19.07 -19.59
C THR A 171 2.17 -18.97 -20.12
N THR A 172 1.73 -20.00 -20.87
CA THR A 172 0.35 -20.14 -21.38
C THR A 172 -0.46 -21.07 -20.49
N ALA A 173 -1.76 -21.19 -20.72
CA ALA A 173 -2.63 -22.14 -20.04
C ALA A 173 -2.12 -23.59 -20.15
N LEU A 174 -1.49 -23.96 -21.29
CA LEU A 174 -0.92 -25.29 -21.46
C LEU A 174 0.33 -25.51 -20.58
N HIS A 175 1.16 -24.51 -20.37
CA HIS A 175 2.26 -24.56 -19.38
C HIS A 175 1.70 -24.78 -17.97
N CYS A 176 0.64 -24.06 -17.61
CA CYS A 176 -0.02 -24.16 -16.31
C CYS A 176 -0.55 -25.57 -16.04
N ALA A 177 -1.29 -26.14 -17.00
CA ALA A 177 -1.81 -27.52 -16.91
C ALA A 177 -0.67 -28.55 -16.83
N ALA A 178 0.41 -28.37 -17.61
CA ALA A 178 1.57 -29.26 -17.62
C ALA A 178 2.35 -29.19 -16.29
N PHE A 179 2.52 -28.01 -15.73
CA PHE A 179 3.20 -27.78 -14.46
C PHE A 179 2.50 -28.49 -13.29
N MET A 180 1.16 -28.36 -13.21
CA MET A 180 0.36 -28.96 -12.14
C MET A 180 -0.08 -30.40 -12.43
N GLY A 181 0.21 -30.95 -13.63
CA GLY A 181 -0.17 -32.32 -14.00
C GLY A 181 -1.66 -32.49 -14.27
N GLU A 182 -2.34 -31.46 -14.72
CA GLU A 182 -3.78 -31.48 -14.99
C GLU A 182 -4.06 -32.00 -16.39
N ALA A 183 -3.97 -33.35 -16.53
CA ALA A 183 -4.01 -34.05 -17.81
C ALA A 183 -5.32 -33.85 -18.59
N ALA A 184 -6.46 -33.71 -17.91
CA ALA A 184 -7.75 -33.46 -18.56
C ALA A 184 -7.75 -32.12 -19.30
N VAL A 185 -7.28 -31.04 -18.63
CA VAL A 185 -7.21 -29.70 -19.21
C VAL A 185 -6.13 -29.63 -20.30
N ALA A 186 -4.96 -30.24 -20.08
CA ALA A 186 -3.91 -30.30 -21.10
C ALA A 186 -4.40 -30.97 -22.40
N LYS A 187 -5.11 -32.10 -22.29
CA LYS A 187 -5.72 -32.76 -23.45
C LYS A 187 -6.75 -31.87 -24.15
N LEU A 188 -7.58 -31.18 -23.39
CA LEU A 188 -8.57 -30.23 -23.91
C LEU A 188 -7.88 -29.11 -24.71
N LEU A 189 -6.89 -28.43 -24.11
CA LEU A 189 -6.14 -27.34 -24.73
C LEU A 189 -5.48 -27.81 -26.05
N ILE A 190 -4.78 -28.95 -26.02
CA ILE A 190 -4.15 -29.54 -27.21
C ILE A 190 -5.18 -29.91 -28.28
N LYS A 191 -6.34 -30.44 -27.88
CA LYS A 191 -7.45 -30.79 -28.82
C LYS A 191 -8.04 -29.53 -29.47
N LYS A 192 -8.11 -28.44 -28.73
CA LYS A 192 -8.64 -27.14 -29.22
C LYS A 192 -7.58 -26.32 -29.98
N GLY A 193 -6.34 -26.83 -30.11
CA GLY A 193 -5.30 -26.28 -30.99
C GLY A 193 -4.24 -25.43 -30.32
N ALA A 194 -4.09 -25.49 -29.00
CA ALA A 194 -3.01 -24.80 -28.29
C ALA A 194 -1.64 -25.22 -28.84
N ASP A 195 -0.73 -24.24 -29.00
CA ASP A 195 0.63 -24.48 -29.46
C ASP A 195 1.45 -25.19 -28.36
N ILE A 196 1.91 -26.41 -28.68
CA ILE A 196 2.68 -27.26 -27.76
C ILE A 196 4.14 -26.82 -27.59
N ASN A 197 4.61 -25.85 -28.36
CA ASN A 197 6.01 -25.40 -28.43
C ASN A 197 6.23 -23.93 -28.04
N VAL A 198 5.21 -23.25 -27.55
CA VAL A 198 5.38 -21.89 -27.02
C VAL A 198 6.49 -21.91 -25.96
N ALA A 199 7.42 -20.98 -26.05
CA ALA A 199 8.46 -20.83 -25.06
C ALA A 199 8.11 -19.69 -24.10
N SER A 200 8.17 -19.95 -22.81
CA SER A 200 8.12 -18.91 -21.76
C SER A 200 9.37 -18.04 -21.80
N ASN A 201 9.39 -16.95 -21.01
CA ASN A 201 10.50 -15.98 -21.03
C ASN A 201 11.86 -16.58 -20.65
N ASP A 202 11.86 -17.71 -19.90
CA ASP A 202 13.05 -18.48 -19.55
C ASP A 202 13.37 -19.62 -20.53
N GLY A 203 12.67 -19.67 -21.66
CA GLY A 203 12.82 -20.70 -22.68
C GLY A 203 12.14 -22.03 -22.33
N GLY A 204 11.36 -22.07 -21.26
CA GLY A 204 10.58 -23.24 -20.86
C GLY A 204 9.45 -23.52 -21.87
N THR A 205 9.22 -24.78 -22.22
CA THR A 205 8.11 -25.24 -23.05
C THR A 205 7.08 -25.96 -22.17
N PRO A 206 5.84 -26.19 -22.61
CA PRO A 206 4.89 -27.01 -21.87
C PRO A 206 5.43 -28.41 -21.52
N LEU A 207 6.29 -28.99 -22.38
CA LEU A 207 6.96 -30.25 -22.09
C LEU A 207 7.95 -30.07 -20.91
N SER A 208 8.78 -29.04 -20.90
CA SER A 208 9.72 -28.81 -19.79
C SER A 208 9.02 -28.45 -18.48
N ALA A 209 7.82 -27.88 -18.53
CA ALA A 209 7.02 -27.60 -17.32
C ALA A 209 6.63 -28.89 -16.58
N THR A 210 6.50 -30.04 -17.31
CA THR A 210 6.28 -31.36 -16.68
C THR A 210 7.51 -31.88 -15.93
N GLU A 211 8.69 -31.31 -16.12
CA GLU A 211 9.98 -31.74 -15.54
C GLU A 211 10.42 -30.87 -14.34
N ALA A 212 9.60 -29.89 -13.90
CA ALA A 212 9.90 -29.05 -12.76
C ALA A 212 10.15 -29.89 -11.48
N ASP A 213 11.12 -29.47 -10.67
CA ASP A 213 11.45 -30.18 -9.43
C ASP A 213 10.42 -29.90 -8.31
N GLU A 214 10.38 -30.79 -7.32
CA GLU A 214 9.43 -30.75 -6.21
C GLU A 214 9.48 -29.45 -5.41
N LEU A 215 10.69 -28.90 -5.19
CA LEU A 215 10.87 -27.66 -4.43
C LEU A 215 10.29 -26.46 -5.19
N THR A 216 10.52 -26.41 -6.50
CA THR A 216 9.95 -25.38 -7.37
C THR A 216 8.42 -25.44 -7.37
N ILE A 217 7.86 -26.65 -7.43
CA ILE A 217 6.41 -26.85 -7.40
C ILE A 217 5.84 -26.38 -6.07
N GLN A 218 6.38 -26.85 -4.94
CA GLN A 218 5.91 -26.47 -3.62
C GLN A 218 6.05 -24.97 -3.39
N PHE A 219 7.13 -24.34 -3.86
CA PHE A 219 7.33 -22.90 -3.76
C PHE A 219 6.29 -22.11 -4.56
N ILE A 220 6.09 -22.45 -5.84
CA ILE A 220 5.14 -21.74 -6.71
C ILE A 220 3.71 -22.01 -6.27
N ALA A 221 3.36 -23.28 -5.98
CA ALA A 221 2.03 -23.63 -5.49
C ALA A 221 1.73 -22.95 -4.14
N GLY A 222 2.72 -22.87 -3.23
CA GLY A 222 2.61 -22.15 -1.98
C GLY A 222 2.45 -20.63 -2.18
N MET A 223 3.16 -20.03 -3.12
CA MET A 223 3.04 -18.61 -3.47
C MET A 223 1.68 -18.29 -4.08
N LEU A 224 1.17 -19.15 -4.96
CA LEU A 224 -0.14 -19.01 -5.59
C LEU A 224 -1.28 -19.61 -4.75
N GLN A 225 -0.94 -20.23 -3.62
CA GLN A 225 -1.87 -20.91 -2.69
C GLN A 225 -2.72 -22.01 -3.37
N ILE A 226 -2.09 -22.73 -4.26
CA ILE A 226 -2.73 -23.84 -4.99
C ILE A 226 -2.53 -25.14 -4.19
N PRO A 227 -3.61 -25.94 -3.97
CA PRO A 227 -3.47 -27.24 -3.35
C PRO A 227 -2.71 -28.20 -4.27
N VAL A 228 -1.66 -28.84 -3.74
CA VAL A 228 -0.88 -29.85 -4.47
C VAL A 228 -1.37 -31.24 -4.08
N ASP A 229 -1.89 -32.01 -5.05
CA ASP A 229 -2.18 -33.42 -4.85
C ASP A 229 -0.92 -34.26 -5.15
N GLU A 230 -0.19 -34.63 -4.09
CA GLU A 230 1.08 -35.36 -4.18
C GLU A 230 0.97 -36.71 -4.90
N LYS A 231 -0.25 -37.27 -5.05
CA LYS A 231 -0.49 -38.57 -5.76
C LYS A 231 -0.89 -38.36 -7.21
N LYS A 232 -1.79 -37.43 -7.45
CA LYS A 232 -2.38 -37.18 -8.79
C LYS A 232 -1.39 -36.42 -9.70
N MET A 233 -0.74 -35.41 -9.16
CA MET A 233 0.13 -34.50 -9.92
C MET A 233 1.28 -35.23 -10.65
N PRO A 234 2.11 -36.08 -10.00
CA PRO A 234 3.21 -36.75 -10.70
C PRO A 234 2.73 -37.66 -11.84
N ALA A 235 1.62 -38.41 -11.63
CA ALA A 235 1.04 -39.26 -12.65
C ALA A 235 0.52 -38.45 -13.84
N GLY A 236 -0.18 -37.35 -13.60
CA GLY A 236 -0.67 -36.43 -14.62
C GLY A 236 0.46 -35.79 -15.44
N ARG A 237 1.56 -35.40 -14.79
CA ARG A 237 2.73 -34.85 -15.48
C ARG A 237 3.39 -35.87 -16.43
N VAL A 238 3.52 -37.12 -16.01
CA VAL A 238 4.00 -38.21 -16.88
C VAL A 238 3.10 -38.38 -18.09
N GLU A 239 1.78 -38.44 -17.88
CA GLU A 239 0.80 -38.58 -18.94
C GLU A 239 0.86 -37.40 -19.94
N ILE A 240 0.96 -36.17 -19.45
CA ILE A 240 1.09 -34.98 -20.30
C ILE A 240 2.43 -35.01 -21.07
N ALA A 241 3.53 -35.38 -20.42
CA ALA A 241 4.83 -35.48 -21.08
C ALA A 241 4.83 -36.49 -22.22
N GLU A 242 4.20 -37.67 -22.03
CA GLU A 242 4.04 -38.67 -23.08
C GLU A 242 3.20 -38.14 -24.24
N LEU A 243 2.08 -37.49 -23.94
CA LEU A 243 1.20 -36.89 -24.94
C LEU A 243 1.91 -35.82 -25.77
N LEU A 244 2.64 -34.91 -25.11
CA LEU A 244 3.40 -33.83 -25.76
C LEU A 244 4.51 -34.38 -26.63
N LYS A 245 5.28 -35.37 -26.13
CA LYS A 245 6.35 -36.06 -26.91
C LYS A 245 5.77 -36.78 -28.14
N ALA A 246 4.65 -37.45 -27.99
CA ALA A 246 3.98 -38.14 -29.11
C ALA A 246 3.51 -37.16 -30.21
N LYS A 247 3.27 -35.89 -29.85
CA LYS A 247 2.90 -34.82 -30.79
C LYS A 247 4.09 -34.02 -31.31
N GLY A 248 5.32 -34.39 -30.94
CA GLY A 248 6.54 -33.72 -31.40
C GLY A 248 6.87 -32.45 -30.64
N ALA A 249 6.46 -32.32 -29.36
CA ALA A 249 6.82 -31.20 -28.54
C ALA A 249 8.35 -31.11 -28.36
N LEU A 250 8.87 -29.89 -28.43
CA LEU A 250 10.28 -29.60 -28.26
C LEU A 250 10.65 -29.56 -26.77
N PRO A 251 11.84 -30.07 -26.39
CA PRO A 251 12.36 -29.86 -25.05
C PRO A 251 12.68 -28.39 -24.82
N ARG A 252 12.99 -28.05 -23.55
CA ARG A 252 13.40 -26.68 -23.17
C ARG A 252 14.40 -26.13 -24.17
N GLN A 253 14.11 -24.97 -24.72
CA GLN A 253 15.10 -24.23 -25.51
C GLN A 253 16.16 -23.72 -24.53
N ALA A 254 17.45 -23.98 -24.84
CA ALA A 254 18.54 -23.59 -23.97
C ALA A 254 18.56 -22.07 -23.80
N ALA A 255 17.89 -21.58 -22.77
CA ALA A 255 18.19 -20.25 -22.23
C ALA A 255 19.53 -20.36 -21.52
N ALA A 256 20.47 -19.47 -21.79
CA ALA A 256 21.68 -19.36 -21.00
C ALA A 256 21.27 -19.21 -19.53
N GLU A 257 21.92 -19.96 -18.63
CA GLU A 257 21.75 -19.78 -17.18
C GLU A 257 22.13 -18.33 -16.83
N ASP A 258 21.16 -17.45 -16.83
CA ASP A 258 21.36 -16.04 -16.56
C ASP A 258 21.07 -15.81 -15.08
N PRO A 259 22.08 -15.44 -14.28
CA PRO A 259 21.90 -15.19 -12.85
C PRO A 259 20.92 -14.05 -12.56
N LEU A 260 20.48 -13.33 -13.59
CA LEU A 260 19.50 -12.22 -13.51
C LEU A 260 18.10 -12.62 -14.00
N ALA A 261 17.87 -13.89 -14.38
CA ALA A 261 16.57 -14.35 -14.89
C ALA A 261 15.42 -13.95 -13.98
N TRP A 262 15.58 -14.05 -12.66
CA TRP A 262 14.59 -13.62 -11.67
C TRP A 262 14.26 -12.13 -11.75
N LEU A 263 15.25 -11.28 -12.05
CA LEU A 263 15.07 -9.84 -12.19
C LEU A 263 14.33 -9.49 -13.47
N TYR A 264 14.58 -10.23 -14.54
CA TYR A 264 13.89 -10.03 -15.83
C TYR A 264 12.42 -10.45 -15.76
N GLN A 265 12.09 -11.44 -14.92
CA GLN A 265 10.71 -11.79 -14.61
C GLN A 265 9.99 -10.66 -13.87
N LEU A 266 10.70 -9.98 -12.97
CA LEU A 266 10.13 -8.87 -12.21
C LEU A 266 9.94 -7.59 -13.04
N VAL A 267 10.81 -7.36 -14.02
CA VAL A 267 10.81 -6.16 -14.88
C VAL A 267 10.97 -6.58 -16.34
N PRO A 268 9.89 -6.92 -17.04
CA PRO A 268 9.90 -7.24 -18.46
C PRO A 268 10.53 -6.09 -19.28
N GLY A 269 11.47 -6.43 -20.18
CA GLY A 269 12.20 -5.44 -20.98
C GLY A 269 13.52 -4.96 -20.39
N PHE A 270 13.90 -5.37 -19.19
CA PHE A 270 15.18 -5.00 -18.58
C PHE A 270 16.37 -5.82 -19.12
N LYS A 271 16.12 -7.07 -19.53
CA LYS A 271 17.14 -7.99 -20.07
C LYS A 271 17.95 -7.39 -21.24
N PRO A 272 17.34 -6.83 -22.30
CA PRO A 272 18.10 -6.27 -23.42
C PRO A 272 19.03 -5.12 -23.03
N ILE A 273 18.71 -4.42 -21.95
CA ILE A 273 19.52 -3.31 -21.42
C ILE A 273 20.72 -3.87 -20.66
N VAL A 274 20.50 -4.91 -19.85
CA VAL A 274 21.56 -5.51 -19.01
C VAL A 274 22.56 -6.30 -19.83
N ASP A 275 22.12 -7.05 -20.84
CA ASP A 275 22.97 -7.86 -21.72
C ASP A 275 24.01 -7.01 -22.49
N GLN A 276 23.73 -5.71 -22.67
CA GLN A 276 24.66 -4.78 -23.31
C GLN A 276 25.70 -4.18 -22.35
N LEU A 277 25.60 -4.46 -21.06
CA LEU A 277 26.47 -3.87 -20.04
C LEU A 277 27.73 -4.76 -19.81
N PRO A 278 28.89 -4.16 -19.53
CA PRO A 278 30.06 -4.90 -19.10
C PRO A 278 29.82 -5.57 -17.72
N GLY A 279 30.49 -6.69 -17.43
CA GLY A 279 30.24 -7.53 -16.27
C GLY A 279 30.22 -6.80 -14.91
N TRP A 280 31.06 -5.77 -14.72
CA TRP A 280 31.03 -4.95 -13.50
C TRP A 280 29.72 -4.14 -13.37
N ALA A 281 29.16 -3.72 -14.51
CA ALA A 281 27.89 -2.98 -14.51
C ALA A 281 26.69 -3.91 -14.29
N GLN A 282 26.77 -5.18 -14.72
CA GLN A 282 25.78 -6.19 -14.37
C GLN A 282 25.73 -6.43 -12.86
N VAL A 283 26.89 -6.54 -12.18
CA VAL A 283 26.97 -6.62 -10.71
C VAL A 283 26.35 -5.37 -10.06
N THR A 284 26.59 -4.20 -10.63
CA THR A 284 25.96 -2.96 -10.14
C THR A 284 24.45 -3.01 -10.26
N VAL A 285 23.92 -3.54 -11.36
CA VAL A 285 22.49 -3.74 -11.57
C VAL A 285 21.90 -4.73 -10.56
N ILE A 286 22.60 -5.82 -10.23
CA ILE A 286 22.17 -6.76 -9.17
C ILE A 286 22.05 -6.02 -7.82
N VAL A 287 23.08 -5.25 -7.46
CA VAL A 287 23.07 -4.47 -6.21
C VAL A 287 21.91 -3.46 -6.21
N LEU A 288 21.67 -2.78 -7.34
CA LEU A 288 20.55 -1.86 -7.48
C LEU A 288 19.19 -2.58 -7.40
N ALA A 289 19.07 -3.76 -7.98
CA ALA A 289 17.87 -4.58 -7.91
C ALA A 289 17.57 -5.08 -6.48
N ILE A 290 18.59 -5.51 -5.75
CA ILE A 290 18.46 -5.86 -4.33
C ILE A 290 18.04 -4.62 -3.52
N ASN A 291 18.64 -3.45 -3.77
CA ASN A 291 18.24 -2.20 -3.14
C ASN A 291 16.80 -1.83 -3.51
N TRP A 292 16.40 -2.03 -4.77
CA TRP A 292 15.03 -1.81 -5.21
C TRP A 292 14.05 -2.76 -4.51
N LEU A 293 14.38 -4.05 -4.39
CA LEU A 293 13.58 -5.02 -3.65
C LEU A 293 13.39 -4.59 -2.19
N LEU A 294 14.46 -4.16 -1.52
CA LEU A 294 14.40 -3.61 -0.17
C LEU A 294 13.60 -2.30 -0.10
N ALA A 295 13.52 -1.56 -1.21
CA ALA A 295 12.70 -0.36 -1.33
C ALA A 295 11.21 -0.65 -1.58
N VAL A 296 10.86 -1.82 -2.11
CA VAL A 296 9.49 -2.19 -2.46
C VAL A 296 8.82 -3.04 -1.38
N ILE A 297 9.57 -3.90 -0.67
CA ILE A 297 8.99 -4.76 0.39
C ILE A 297 8.42 -3.90 1.53
N PRO A 298 7.11 -4.00 1.83
CA PRO A 298 6.44 -3.16 2.83
C PRO A 298 6.67 -3.66 4.26
N ILE A 299 7.92 -3.64 4.74
CA ILE A 299 8.32 -4.17 6.06
C ILE A 299 7.58 -3.46 7.20
N PHE A 300 7.44 -2.14 7.11
CA PHE A 300 6.81 -1.35 8.16
C PHE A 300 5.30 -1.26 8.01
N GLN A 301 4.72 -1.69 6.89
CA GLN A 301 3.29 -1.64 6.63
C GLN A 301 2.67 -0.30 7.09
N HIS A 302 1.63 -0.31 7.94
CA HIS A 302 1.02 0.92 8.46
C HIS A 302 1.87 1.68 9.49
N LEU A 303 2.98 1.09 9.99
CA LEU A 303 3.91 1.72 10.94
C LEU A 303 5.00 2.57 10.26
N TRP A 304 5.08 2.59 8.92
CA TRP A 304 6.06 3.34 8.15
C TRP A 304 6.18 4.82 8.58
N PHE A 305 5.10 5.40 9.02
CA PHE A 305 5.07 6.76 9.54
C PHE A 305 5.96 6.94 10.79
N LEU A 306 6.01 5.96 11.71
CA LEU A 306 6.93 6.01 12.86
C LEU A 306 8.40 5.94 12.41
N TYR A 307 8.68 5.15 11.38
CA TYR A 307 10.00 5.05 10.78
C TYR A 307 10.45 6.40 10.21
N TYR A 308 9.62 7.06 9.39
CA TYR A 308 9.92 8.39 8.88
C TYR A 308 10.08 9.43 9.99
N LEU A 309 9.30 9.33 11.05
CA LEU A 309 9.45 10.21 12.22
C LEU A 309 10.80 10.01 12.92
N VAL A 310 11.32 8.77 13.01
CA VAL A 310 12.68 8.53 13.53
C VAL A 310 13.72 9.21 12.66
N LEU A 311 13.62 9.09 11.33
CA LEU A 311 14.55 9.74 10.39
C LEU A 311 14.50 11.26 10.50
N LEU A 312 13.31 11.85 10.58
CA LEU A 312 13.14 13.29 10.71
C LEU A 312 13.68 13.83 12.04
N VAL A 313 13.51 13.09 13.14
CA VAL A 313 14.11 13.45 14.43
C VAL A 313 15.64 13.35 14.39
N ALA A 314 16.18 12.35 13.73
CA ALA A 314 17.63 12.22 13.50
C ALA A 314 18.15 13.39 12.65
N GLY A 315 17.47 13.71 11.54
CA GLY A 315 17.78 14.88 10.71
C GLY A 315 17.72 16.19 11.48
N PHE A 316 16.71 16.38 12.32
CA PHE A 316 16.61 17.54 13.20
C PHE A 316 17.79 17.63 14.18
N ALA A 317 18.22 16.50 14.75
CA ALA A 317 19.38 16.46 15.64
C ALA A 317 20.66 16.89 14.91
N VAL A 318 20.87 16.43 13.68
CA VAL A 318 22.00 16.82 12.83
C VAL A 318 21.94 18.31 12.49
N VAL A 319 20.79 18.80 12.00
CA VAL A 319 20.60 20.21 11.62
C VAL A 319 20.84 21.13 12.82
N THR A 320 20.31 20.81 13.99
CA THR A 320 20.51 21.62 15.20
C THR A 320 21.95 21.60 15.70
N TRP A 321 22.65 20.48 15.55
CA TRP A 321 24.07 20.37 15.87
C TRP A 321 24.92 21.24 14.92
N VAL A 322 24.67 21.16 13.60
CA VAL A 322 25.33 22.00 12.59
C VAL A 322 25.04 23.48 12.81
N ALA A 323 23.77 23.83 13.02
CA ALA A 323 23.33 25.20 13.26
C ALA A 323 24.03 25.85 14.48
N ARG A 324 24.21 25.07 15.56
CA ARG A 324 24.98 25.51 16.73
C ARG A 324 26.46 25.70 16.41
N LYS A 325 27.08 24.77 15.67
CA LYS A 325 28.49 24.84 15.29
C LYS A 325 28.79 26.03 14.37
N LEU A 326 27.83 26.36 13.48
CA LEU A 326 27.95 27.48 12.53
C LEU A 326 27.36 28.79 13.06
N ASN A 327 26.89 28.84 14.30
CA ASN A 327 26.24 30.00 14.91
C ASN A 327 25.12 30.60 14.03
N TRP A 328 24.29 29.73 13.42
CA TRP A 328 23.18 30.17 12.60
C TRP A 328 22.19 30.99 13.41
N LYS A 329 21.83 32.17 12.86
CA LYS A 329 20.80 33.03 13.46
C LYS A 329 19.42 32.37 13.33
N SER A 330 18.53 32.66 14.29
CA SER A 330 17.13 32.22 14.22
C SER A 330 16.42 32.80 13.00
N VAL A 331 15.51 32.01 12.42
CA VAL A 331 14.65 32.48 11.33
C VAL A 331 13.78 33.64 11.83
N PRO A 332 13.69 34.75 11.11
CA PRO A 332 12.87 35.91 11.52
C PRO A 332 11.41 35.52 11.70
N ALA A 333 10.79 36.02 12.77
CA ALA A 333 9.40 35.68 13.12
C ALA A 333 8.40 36.01 12.01
N TRP A 334 8.62 37.06 11.24
CA TRP A 334 7.72 37.51 10.16
C TRP A 334 7.63 36.47 9.01
N ILE A 335 8.69 35.70 8.74
CA ILE A 335 8.68 34.62 7.73
C ILE A 335 7.73 33.51 8.15
N ILE A 336 7.64 33.21 9.44
CA ILE A 336 6.85 32.13 10.00
C ILE A 336 5.41 32.58 10.28
N ALA A 337 5.23 33.76 10.86
CA ALA A 337 3.94 34.26 11.34
C ALA A 337 3.10 34.92 10.24
N SER A 338 3.71 35.47 9.19
CA SER A 338 3.01 36.16 8.11
C SER A 338 2.12 35.22 7.29
N PRO A 339 0.96 35.66 6.79
CA PRO A 339 0.17 34.92 5.81
C PRO A 339 0.96 34.63 4.52
N LEU A 340 1.98 35.45 4.21
CA LEU A 340 2.89 35.24 3.07
C LEU A 340 3.74 33.96 3.19
N ARG A 341 3.71 33.26 4.33
CA ARG A 341 4.40 31.96 4.49
C ARG A 341 4.01 30.92 3.43
N LEU A 342 2.79 30.99 2.87
CA LEU A 342 2.39 30.10 1.80
C LEU A 342 3.21 30.29 0.51
N LEU A 343 3.76 31.49 0.27
CA LEU A 343 4.59 31.77 -0.91
C LEU A 343 5.90 30.97 -0.95
N TRP A 344 6.40 30.54 0.20
CA TRP A 344 7.60 29.69 0.26
C TRP A 344 7.29 28.24 0.68
N LEU A 345 6.24 28.02 1.50
CA LEU A 345 5.84 26.68 1.89
C LEU A 345 5.29 25.88 0.70
N VAL A 346 4.45 26.50 -0.14
CA VAL A 346 3.86 25.83 -1.30
C VAL A 346 4.95 25.39 -2.29
N PRO A 347 5.85 26.25 -2.80
CA PRO A 347 6.92 25.78 -3.69
C PRO A 347 7.83 24.72 -3.06
N LEU A 348 8.16 24.87 -1.78
CA LEU A 348 9.04 23.93 -1.08
C LEU A 348 8.41 22.54 -0.89
N THR A 349 7.09 22.44 -0.76
CA THR A 349 6.35 21.18 -0.72
C THR A 349 5.97 20.67 -2.10
N PHE A 350 5.76 21.57 -3.06
CA PHE A 350 5.41 21.25 -4.44
C PHE A 350 6.50 20.41 -5.12
N VAL A 351 7.78 20.84 -4.99
CA VAL A 351 8.89 20.16 -5.65
C VAL A 351 8.97 18.67 -5.28
N PRO A 352 9.07 18.27 -4.00
CA PRO A 352 9.12 16.86 -3.68
C PRO A 352 7.81 16.12 -4.02
N GLN A 353 6.64 16.76 -3.87
CA GLN A 353 5.36 16.14 -4.25
C GLN A 353 5.28 15.84 -5.75
N PHE A 354 5.82 16.71 -6.60
CA PHE A 354 5.82 16.53 -8.05
C PHE A 354 6.61 15.31 -8.51
N PHE A 355 7.64 14.91 -7.76
CA PHE A 355 8.46 13.72 -8.03
C PHE A 355 7.93 12.43 -7.37
N MET A 356 6.77 12.48 -6.73
CA MET A 356 6.12 11.28 -6.20
C MET A 356 5.36 10.52 -7.28
N VAL A 357 5.24 9.21 -7.08
CA VAL A 357 4.61 8.31 -8.05
C VAL A 357 3.10 8.30 -7.90
N THR A 358 2.59 8.46 -6.67
CA THR A 358 1.14 8.49 -6.44
C THR A 358 0.53 9.77 -6.94
N ASP A 359 -0.62 9.60 -7.51
CA ASP A 359 -1.31 10.63 -8.27
C ASP A 359 -2.00 11.67 -7.39
N PHE A 360 -2.33 11.34 -6.15
CA PHE A 360 -2.98 12.27 -5.23
C PHE A 360 -2.48 12.08 -3.79
N GLY A 361 -1.98 13.16 -3.21
CA GLY A 361 -1.37 13.12 -1.88
C GLY A 361 0.06 12.56 -1.91
N PRO A 362 0.68 12.34 -0.77
CA PRO A 362 2.02 11.77 -0.69
C PRO A 362 1.98 10.25 -0.85
N ASP A 363 3.04 9.71 -1.47
CA ASP A 363 3.27 8.26 -1.54
C ASP A 363 3.24 7.61 -0.15
N THR A 364 2.98 6.30 -0.10
CA THR A 364 3.19 5.48 1.10
C THR A 364 4.44 4.63 0.91
N ALA A 365 5.45 4.81 1.74
CA ALA A 365 6.70 4.04 1.65
C ALA A 365 6.91 3.23 2.93
N ALA A 366 6.42 2.01 2.92
CA ALA A 366 6.54 1.06 4.03
C ALA A 366 7.86 0.27 4.03
N SER A 367 8.76 0.55 3.08
CA SER A 367 10.06 -0.11 2.86
C SER A 367 11.17 0.38 3.81
N ILE A 368 12.29 -0.36 3.85
CA ILE A 368 13.48 0.01 4.64
C ILE A 368 14.18 1.24 4.05
N ILE A 369 14.26 1.33 2.72
CA ILE A 369 14.91 2.47 2.05
C ILE A 369 13.90 3.61 1.97
N PRO A 370 14.15 4.75 2.62
CA PRO A 370 13.22 5.86 2.57
C PRO A 370 13.23 6.48 1.17
N TRP A 371 12.03 6.66 0.60
CA TRP A 371 11.87 7.34 -0.69
C TRP A 371 12.22 8.84 -0.54
N PRO A 372 13.28 9.34 -1.23
CA PRO A 372 13.80 10.68 -0.98
C PRO A 372 12.77 11.82 -1.16
N PRO A 373 11.94 11.85 -2.22
CA PRO A 373 10.91 12.88 -2.37
C PRO A 373 9.95 12.90 -1.18
N MET A 374 9.52 11.75 -0.70
CA MET A 374 8.59 11.63 0.42
C MET A 374 9.24 12.08 1.73
N LEU A 375 10.50 11.72 1.97
CA LEU A 375 11.24 12.20 3.15
C LEU A 375 11.40 13.72 3.12
N ALA A 376 11.76 14.30 1.97
CA ALA A 376 11.86 15.74 1.77
C ALA A 376 10.52 16.45 1.99
N TYR A 377 9.44 15.90 1.45
CA TYR A 377 8.08 16.42 1.63
C TYR A 377 7.70 16.51 3.11
N TYR A 378 7.81 15.41 3.85
CA TYR A 378 7.48 15.43 5.28
C TYR A 378 8.48 16.25 6.12
N ALA A 379 9.73 16.39 5.66
CA ALA A 379 10.71 17.25 6.32
C ALA A 379 10.29 18.73 6.29
N VAL A 380 9.59 19.20 5.26
CA VAL A 380 9.05 20.56 5.20
C VAL A 380 8.00 20.78 6.29
N PHE A 381 7.03 19.88 6.45
CA PHE A 381 6.01 20.02 7.50
C PHE A 381 6.61 19.89 8.90
N PHE A 382 7.47 18.91 9.11
CA PHE A 382 8.15 18.71 10.38
C PHE A 382 9.04 19.91 10.74
N GLY A 383 9.84 20.38 9.79
CA GLY A 383 10.74 21.53 9.96
C GLY A 383 9.97 22.82 10.23
N PHE A 384 8.90 23.08 9.49
CA PHE A 384 8.03 24.23 9.75
C PHE A 384 7.42 24.15 11.16
N GLY A 385 6.92 22.99 11.58
CA GLY A 385 6.43 22.79 12.94
C GLY A 385 7.50 23.07 14.00
N ALA A 386 8.74 22.63 13.76
CA ALA A 386 9.86 22.90 14.66
C ALA A 386 10.23 24.39 14.73
N LEU A 387 10.13 25.12 13.63
CA LEU A 387 10.37 26.57 13.58
C LEU A 387 9.28 27.37 14.30
N CYS A 388 8.06 26.86 14.36
CA CYS A 388 6.93 27.53 15.02
C CYS A 388 7.06 27.59 16.54
N TYR A 389 7.78 26.66 17.17
CA TYR A 389 7.89 26.62 18.62
C TYR A 389 8.68 27.82 19.17
N GLY A 390 8.06 28.53 20.14
CA GLY A 390 8.64 29.72 20.80
C GLY A 390 8.59 30.99 19.95
N GLN A 391 7.72 31.03 18.95
CA GLN A 391 7.38 32.21 18.17
C GLN A 391 6.03 32.76 18.66
N GLU A 392 6.03 33.71 19.58
CA GLU A 392 4.80 34.32 20.15
C GLU A 392 3.85 34.82 19.06
N ALA A 393 4.37 35.53 18.06
CA ALA A 393 3.56 36.02 16.93
C ALA A 393 2.89 34.89 16.14
N PHE A 394 3.49 33.68 16.08
CA PHE A 394 2.86 32.52 15.46
C PHE A 394 1.79 31.92 16.38
N GLU A 395 2.08 31.79 17.66
CA GLU A 395 1.13 31.26 18.64
C GLU A 395 -0.13 32.13 18.74
N GLU A 396 0.00 33.45 18.62
CA GLU A 396 -1.14 34.38 18.61
C GLU A 396 -1.95 34.33 17.31
N ASN A 397 -1.29 34.24 16.17
CA ASN A 397 -1.92 34.40 14.85
C ASN A 397 -2.24 33.10 14.14
N ILE A 398 -1.72 31.96 14.62
CA ILE A 398 -2.01 30.68 13.96
C ILE A 398 -3.51 30.36 14.03
N GLY A 399 -4.08 30.08 12.89
CA GLY A 399 -5.49 29.72 12.78
C GLY A 399 -6.47 30.87 12.97
N ARG A 400 -6.02 32.15 13.03
CA ARG A 400 -6.93 33.32 13.09
C ARG A 400 -7.96 33.30 11.96
N HIS A 401 -7.56 32.87 10.77
CA HIS A 401 -8.41 32.81 9.56
C HIS A 401 -8.85 31.37 9.25
N TRP A 402 -9.02 30.51 10.27
CA TRP A 402 -9.38 29.13 10.09
C TRP A 402 -10.65 28.88 9.24
N PRO A 403 -11.75 29.70 9.34
CA PRO A 403 -12.93 29.47 8.51
C PRO A 403 -12.63 29.68 7.02
N VAL A 404 -11.84 30.73 6.71
CA VAL A 404 -11.41 31.01 5.33
C VAL A 404 -10.52 29.91 4.79
N CYS A 405 -9.58 29.40 5.60
CA CYS A 405 -8.74 28.29 5.21
C CYS A 405 -9.54 27.03 4.89
N LEU A 406 -10.51 26.66 5.76
CA LEU A 406 -11.36 25.50 5.50
C LEU A 406 -12.30 25.71 4.30
N LEU A 407 -12.82 26.92 4.12
CA LEU A 407 -13.66 27.24 2.97
C LEU A 407 -12.86 27.13 1.65
N LEU A 408 -11.64 27.65 1.61
CA LEU A 408 -10.76 27.56 0.43
C LEU A 408 -10.18 26.15 0.20
N ALA A 409 -10.12 25.32 1.24
CA ALA A 409 -9.69 23.93 1.09
C ALA A 409 -10.66 23.11 0.23
N ILE A 410 -11.95 23.42 0.25
CA ILE A 410 -12.96 22.70 -0.55
C ILE A 410 -12.69 22.85 -2.06
N PRO A 411 -12.65 24.07 -2.64
CA PRO A 411 -12.33 24.21 -4.05
C PRO A 411 -10.91 23.71 -4.40
N ALA A 412 -9.94 23.86 -3.50
CA ALA A 412 -8.59 23.30 -3.74
C ALA A 412 -8.63 21.77 -3.88
N LEU A 413 -9.41 21.06 -3.02
CA LEU A 413 -9.61 19.62 -3.14
C LEU A 413 -10.31 19.25 -4.45
N LEU A 414 -11.41 19.94 -4.78
CA LEU A 414 -12.17 19.65 -6.00
C LEU A 414 -11.35 19.88 -7.27
N LEU A 415 -10.54 20.94 -7.31
CA LEU A 415 -9.63 21.21 -8.43
C LEU A 415 -8.52 20.16 -8.51
N ALA A 416 -7.94 19.76 -7.37
CA ALA A 416 -6.95 18.69 -7.35
C ALA A 416 -7.50 17.38 -7.91
N LEU A 417 -8.72 16.98 -7.49
CA LEU A 417 -9.39 15.77 -7.97
C LEU A 417 -9.81 15.88 -9.44
N HIS A 418 -10.23 17.06 -9.89
CA HIS A 418 -10.55 17.29 -11.30
C HIS A 418 -9.32 17.03 -12.20
N TRP A 419 -8.17 17.62 -11.85
CA TRP A 419 -6.93 17.41 -12.60
C TRP A 419 -6.37 15.99 -12.44
N TYR A 420 -6.59 15.35 -11.31
CA TYR A 420 -6.30 13.93 -11.09
C TYR A 420 -7.09 13.03 -12.06
N GLY A 421 -8.41 13.22 -12.16
CA GLY A 421 -9.26 12.45 -13.07
C GLY A 421 -8.90 12.60 -14.56
N LEU A 422 -8.43 13.79 -14.97
CA LEU A 422 -7.99 14.03 -16.33
C LEU A 422 -6.67 13.33 -16.70
N ARG A 423 -5.87 12.87 -15.71
CA ARG A 423 -4.66 12.06 -15.96
C ARG A 423 -5.01 10.66 -16.48
N GLY A 424 -6.05 10.03 -15.92
CA GLY A 424 -6.47 8.67 -16.31
C GLY A 424 -7.04 8.58 -17.72
N SER A 425 -7.60 9.66 -18.27
CA SER A 425 -8.17 9.68 -19.62
C SER A 425 -7.12 9.77 -20.75
N LEU A 426 -5.85 9.98 -20.43
CA LEU A 426 -4.77 10.21 -21.38
C LEU A 426 -4.12 8.95 -21.94
N PHE A 427 -4.43 7.78 -21.39
CA PHE A 427 -3.94 6.51 -21.93
C PHE A 427 -4.64 6.06 -23.23
N VAL A 428 -5.60 6.84 -23.74
CA VAL A 428 -6.51 6.41 -24.82
C VAL A 428 -6.37 7.20 -26.14
N THR A 429 -5.58 8.28 -26.27
CA THR A 429 -5.50 9.04 -27.53
C THR A 429 -4.08 9.35 -27.98
N SER A 430 -3.79 8.94 -29.22
CA SER A 430 -2.51 9.11 -29.92
C SER A 430 -2.44 10.45 -30.66
N GLU A 431 -2.02 11.55 -30.02
CA GLU A 431 -1.67 12.78 -30.72
C GLU A 431 -0.49 13.53 -30.10
N SER A 432 0.30 14.18 -30.91
CA SER A 432 1.62 14.77 -30.69
C SER A 432 1.79 15.86 -29.61
N ASN A 433 0.79 16.11 -28.77
CA ASN A 433 0.82 17.09 -27.67
C ASN A 433 0.67 16.45 -26.28
N GLU A 434 0.83 15.14 -26.15
CA GLU A 434 0.57 14.38 -24.90
C GLU A 434 1.49 14.78 -23.76
N LEU A 435 2.79 14.95 -24.01
CA LEU A 435 3.76 15.29 -22.96
C LEU A 435 3.45 16.66 -22.31
N SER A 436 3.03 17.64 -23.11
CA SER A 436 2.65 18.95 -22.61
C SER A 436 1.39 18.90 -21.75
N ARG A 437 0.39 18.10 -22.14
CA ARG A 437 -0.84 17.90 -21.36
C ARG A 437 -0.58 17.13 -20.08
N LEU A 438 0.22 16.06 -20.13
CA LEU A 438 0.63 15.28 -18.94
C LEU A 438 1.36 16.15 -17.93
N LEU A 439 2.33 16.94 -18.37
CA LEU A 439 3.05 17.87 -17.48
C LEU A 439 2.11 18.91 -16.88
N HIS A 440 1.20 19.48 -17.69
CA HIS A 440 0.26 20.49 -17.22
C HIS A 440 -0.72 19.93 -16.18
N ASN A 441 -1.32 18.77 -16.44
CA ASN A 441 -2.24 18.13 -15.50
C ASN A 441 -1.54 17.73 -14.19
N ASN A 442 -0.30 17.23 -14.27
CA ASN A 442 0.51 16.91 -13.10
C ASN A 442 0.83 18.15 -12.27
N LEU A 443 1.25 19.24 -12.92
CA LEU A 443 1.56 20.50 -12.24
C LEU A 443 0.34 21.04 -11.48
N LEU A 444 -0.83 21.09 -12.11
CA LEU A 444 -2.03 21.62 -11.48
C LEU A 444 -2.57 20.70 -10.38
N CYS A 445 -2.59 19.38 -10.62
CA CYS A 445 -2.97 18.41 -9.57
C CYS A 445 -2.08 18.56 -8.34
N THR A 446 -0.76 18.59 -8.52
CA THR A 446 0.22 18.74 -7.43
C THR A 446 0.05 20.07 -6.72
N LEU A 447 -0.13 21.18 -7.46
CA LEU A 447 -0.31 22.51 -6.88
C LEU A 447 -1.54 22.57 -5.96
N PHE A 448 -2.68 22.10 -6.45
CA PHE A 448 -3.92 22.14 -5.67
C PHE A 448 -3.91 21.14 -4.51
N THR A 449 -3.24 20.00 -4.64
CA THR A 449 -3.04 19.05 -3.54
C THR A 449 -2.19 19.66 -2.40
N VAL A 450 -1.10 20.33 -2.74
CA VAL A 450 -0.26 21.02 -1.75
C VAL A 450 -1.00 22.19 -1.09
N LEU A 451 -1.74 22.98 -1.87
CA LEU A 451 -2.57 24.05 -1.33
C LEU A 451 -3.64 23.50 -0.38
N TYR A 452 -4.32 22.44 -0.77
CA TYR A 452 -5.28 21.75 0.07
C TYR A 452 -4.66 21.32 1.41
N ALA A 453 -3.50 20.68 1.38
CA ALA A 453 -2.81 20.23 2.60
C ALA A 453 -2.55 21.38 3.57
N TRP A 454 -1.97 22.49 3.11
CA TRP A 454 -1.68 23.65 3.95
C TRP A 454 -2.92 24.37 4.46
N LEU A 455 -3.94 24.52 3.62
CA LEU A 455 -5.22 25.13 4.00
C LEU A 455 -5.93 24.30 5.08
N MET A 456 -5.97 22.97 4.92
CA MET A 456 -6.52 22.07 5.92
C MET A 456 -5.73 22.14 7.24
N ILE A 457 -4.40 22.15 7.19
CA ILE A 457 -3.56 22.23 8.39
C ILE A 457 -3.85 23.52 9.17
N PHE A 458 -3.79 24.70 8.53
CA PHE A 458 -4.05 25.96 9.22
C PHE A 458 -5.51 26.10 9.65
N GLY A 459 -6.43 25.60 8.83
CA GLY A 459 -7.85 25.56 9.17
C GLY A 459 -8.13 24.72 10.41
N LEU A 460 -7.60 23.48 10.45
CA LEU A 460 -7.83 22.57 11.58
C LEU A 460 -7.13 23.04 12.86
N ILE A 461 -5.89 23.53 12.79
CA ILE A 461 -5.21 24.06 13.98
C ILE A 461 -6.04 25.21 14.59
N GLY A 462 -6.57 26.12 13.77
CA GLY A 462 -7.41 27.21 14.26
C GLY A 462 -8.76 26.76 14.80
N LEU A 463 -9.41 25.80 14.12
CA LEU A 463 -10.65 25.18 14.57
C LEU A 463 -10.50 24.56 15.97
N PHE A 464 -9.48 23.69 16.13
CA PHE A 464 -9.25 23.00 17.40
C PHE A 464 -8.86 23.99 18.50
N ARG A 465 -8.08 25.01 18.21
CA ARG A 465 -7.74 26.06 19.16
C ARG A 465 -8.96 26.85 19.62
N ARG A 466 -9.92 27.10 18.72
CA ARG A 466 -11.15 27.85 19.02
C ARG A 466 -12.12 27.06 19.89
N PHE A 467 -12.33 25.78 19.57
CA PHE A 467 -13.38 24.97 20.21
C PHE A 467 -12.87 24.08 21.35
N PHE A 468 -11.56 23.86 21.43
CA PHE A 468 -10.94 22.99 22.43
C PHE A 468 -9.78 23.68 23.19
N PRO A 469 -9.99 24.88 23.76
CA PRO A 469 -8.91 25.66 24.38
C PRO A 469 -8.44 25.09 25.72
N GLY A 470 -9.12 24.12 26.30
CA GLY A 470 -8.87 23.61 27.65
C GLY A 470 -8.61 22.11 27.74
N GLY A 471 -7.96 21.70 28.83
CA GLY A 471 -7.61 20.31 29.12
C GLY A 471 -8.78 19.49 29.64
N ASN A 472 -9.78 19.15 28.81
CA ASN A 472 -10.84 18.23 29.17
C ASN A 472 -10.27 16.82 29.39
N GLN A 473 -10.62 16.17 30.51
CA GLN A 473 -10.14 14.82 30.86
C GLN A 473 -10.50 13.77 29.79
N ARG A 474 -11.68 13.90 29.15
CA ARG A 474 -12.09 12.99 28.06
C ARG A 474 -11.22 13.15 26.81
N ILE A 475 -10.90 14.39 26.42
CA ILE A 475 -10.00 14.69 25.31
C ILE A 475 -8.59 14.15 25.61
N ARG A 476 -8.13 14.33 26.85
CA ARG A 476 -6.83 13.80 27.30
C ARG A 476 -6.80 12.27 27.26
N TYR A 477 -7.89 11.60 27.64
CA TYR A 477 -8.00 10.14 27.54
C TYR A 477 -7.89 9.66 26.08
N VAL A 478 -8.64 10.30 25.17
CA VAL A 478 -8.59 10.00 23.73
C VAL A 478 -7.19 10.27 23.16
N ALA A 479 -6.55 11.37 23.56
CA ALA A 479 -5.19 11.66 23.15
C ALA A 479 -4.17 10.62 23.67
N ASP A 480 -4.30 10.20 24.93
CA ASP A 480 -3.44 9.18 25.54
C ASP A 480 -3.64 7.79 24.87
N SER A 481 -4.88 7.42 24.54
CA SER A 481 -5.18 6.14 23.87
C SER A 481 -4.80 6.13 22.37
N SER A 482 -4.68 7.30 21.76
CA SER A 482 -4.54 7.43 20.31
C SER A 482 -3.30 6.74 19.74
N TYR A 483 -2.20 6.66 20.48
CA TYR A 483 -0.99 5.96 20.04
C TYR A 483 -1.21 4.44 19.99
N TRP A 484 -1.84 3.87 21.03
CA TRP A 484 -2.23 2.47 21.04
C TRP A 484 -3.20 2.14 19.89
N LEU A 485 -4.23 2.96 19.74
CA LEU A 485 -5.19 2.83 18.64
C LEU A 485 -4.48 2.83 17.28
N TYR A 486 -3.52 3.75 17.07
CA TYR A 486 -2.76 3.82 15.84
C TYR A 486 -1.97 2.54 15.55
N VAL A 487 -1.31 1.99 16.55
CA VAL A 487 -0.47 0.81 16.37
C VAL A 487 -1.31 -0.43 16.09
N MET A 488 -2.45 -0.59 16.76
CA MET A 488 -3.21 -1.84 16.80
C MET A 488 -4.47 -1.88 15.94
N HIS A 489 -4.85 -0.79 15.26
CA HIS A 489 -6.16 -0.73 14.59
C HIS A 489 -6.27 -1.64 13.35
N LEU A 490 -5.16 -1.91 12.66
CA LEU A 490 -5.21 -2.58 11.37
C LEU A 490 -5.72 -4.03 11.46
N PRO A 491 -5.22 -4.91 12.33
CA PRO A 491 -5.71 -6.29 12.43
C PRO A 491 -7.22 -6.41 12.67
N PRO A 492 -7.83 -5.75 13.68
CA PRO A 492 -9.28 -5.87 13.90
C PRO A 492 -10.12 -5.29 12.77
N ILE A 493 -9.66 -4.21 12.10
CA ILE A 493 -10.35 -3.66 10.93
C ILE A 493 -10.35 -4.68 9.79
N MET A 494 -9.20 -5.26 9.45
CA MET A 494 -9.09 -6.25 8.38
C MET A 494 -9.96 -7.47 8.65
N LEU A 495 -9.92 -8.02 9.87
CA LEU A 495 -10.75 -9.18 10.26
C LEU A 495 -12.24 -8.88 10.15
N LEU A 496 -12.70 -7.72 10.62
CA LEU A 496 -14.10 -7.33 10.51
C LEU A 496 -14.53 -7.11 9.06
N GLN A 497 -13.66 -6.53 8.23
CA GLN A 497 -13.93 -6.33 6.80
C GLN A 497 -14.07 -7.66 6.08
N ILE A 498 -13.17 -8.62 6.32
CA ILE A 498 -13.26 -9.97 5.75
C ILE A 498 -14.56 -10.65 6.21
N TRP A 499 -14.86 -10.60 7.50
CA TRP A 499 -16.05 -11.26 8.06
C TRP A 499 -17.37 -10.66 7.55
N MET A 500 -17.41 -9.35 7.29
CA MET A 500 -18.62 -8.64 6.87
C MET A 500 -18.70 -8.44 5.34
N ALA A 501 -17.70 -8.87 4.57
CA ALA A 501 -17.62 -8.62 3.13
C ALA A 501 -18.92 -8.97 2.39
N ASP A 502 -19.44 -10.17 2.63
CA ASP A 502 -20.61 -10.74 1.94
C ASP A 502 -21.96 -10.42 2.62
N TRP A 503 -21.95 -9.64 3.71
CA TRP A 503 -23.20 -9.32 4.37
C TRP A 503 -24.06 -8.39 3.50
N PRO A 504 -25.39 -8.60 3.43
CA PRO A 504 -26.28 -7.80 2.59
C PRO A 504 -26.60 -6.42 3.21
N TRP A 505 -25.64 -5.83 3.93
CA TRP A 505 -25.78 -4.54 4.57
C TRP A 505 -25.24 -3.42 3.68
N PRO A 506 -25.82 -2.20 3.74
CA PRO A 506 -25.25 -1.05 3.07
C PRO A 506 -23.81 -0.78 3.55
N SER A 507 -22.91 -0.44 2.62
CA SER A 507 -21.50 -0.17 2.90
C SER A 507 -21.27 0.88 3.99
N ALA A 508 -22.11 1.93 4.04
CA ALA A 508 -22.04 2.95 5.09
C ALA A 508 -22.29 2.37 6.50
N LEU A 509 -23.24 1.43 6.64
CA LEU A 509 -23.51 0.79 7.93
C LEU A 509 -22.36 -0.16 8.32
N LYS A 510 -21.85 -0.97 7.37
CA LYS A 510 -20.68 -1.82 7.59
C LYS A 510 -19.49 -0.98 8.05
N PHE A 511 -19.20 0.12 7.35
CA PHE A 511 -18.14 1.07 7.71
C PHE A 511 -18.27 1.59 9.15
N LEU A 512 -19.46 2.05 9.54
CA LEU A 512 -19.71 2.56 10.89
C LEU A 512 -19.49 1.46 11.94
N VAL A 513 -19.98 0.24 11.69
CA VAL A 513 -19.82 -0.89 12.61
C VAL A 513 -18.34 -1.27 12.72
N ILE A 514 -17.62 -1.41 11.61
CA ILE A 514 -16.18 -1.74 11.59
C ILE A 514 -15.39 -0.72 12.43
N CYS A 515 -15.61 0.58 12.19
CA CYS A 515 -14.92 1.64 12.93
C CYS A 515 -15.29 1.66 14.41
N ALA A 516 -16.57 1.53 14.74
CA ALA A 516 -17.06 1.57 16.12
C ALA A 516 -16.58 0.37 16.93
N VAL A 517 -16.75 -0.85 16.40
CA VAL A 517 -16.35 -2.09 17.08
C VAL A 517 -14.83 -2.14 17.25
N SER A 518 -14.05 -1.87 16.19
CA SER A 518 -12.58 -1.83 16.28
C SER A 518 -12.11 -0.82 17.33
N THR A 519 -12.68 0.38 17.33
CA THR A 519 -12.32 1.42 18.30
C THR A 519 -12.70 1.01 19.72
N ALA A 520 -13.91 0.50 19.94
CA ALA A 520 -14.39 0.08 21.26
C ALA A 520 -13.53 -1.06 21.85
N VAL A 521 -13.27 -2.09 21.05
CA VAL A 521 -12.42 -3.23 21.47
C VAL A 521 -11.02 -2.74 21.86
N LEU A 522 -10.41 -1.92 21.03
CA LEU A 522 -9.08 -1.40 21.31
C LEU A 522 -9.02 -0.46 22.51
N LEU A 523 -10.07 0.32 22.79
CA LEU A 523 -10.18 1.16 23.98
C LEU A 523 -10.34 0.30 25.25
N VAL A 524 -11.12 -0.78 25.20
CA VAL A 524 -11.25 -1.73 26.30
C VAL A 524 -9.89 -2.38 26.59
N ILE A 525 -9.20 -2.88 25.58
CA ILE A 525 -7.86 -3.45 25.74
C ILE A 525 -6.89 -2.39 26.30
N TYR A 526 -6.97 -1.15 25.79
CA TYR A 526 -6.14 -0.06 26.29
C TYR A 526 -6.33 0.16 27.79
N GLU A 527 -7.56 0.30 28.24
CA GLU A 527 -7.86 0.62 29.64
C GLU A 527 -7.43 -0.48 30.60
N TYR A 528 -7.74 -1.75 30.27
CA TYR A 528 -7.56 -2.87 31.19
C TYR A 528 -6.21 -3.58 31.07
N ALA A 529 -5.64 -3.65 29.84
CA ALA A 529 -4.45 -4.46 29.56
C ALA A 529 -3.20 -3.64 29.16
N VAL A 530 -3.35 -2.35 28.82
CA VAL A 530 -2.22 -1.56 28.28
C VAL A 530 -1.87 -0.37 29.16
N ARG A 531 -2.83 0.46 29.51
CA ARG A 531 -2.64 1.81 30.08
C ARG A 531 -1.70 1.85 31.29
N TYR A 532 -1.79 0.87 32.18
CA TYR A 532 -1.06 0.82 33.44
C TYR A 532 0.13 -0.17 33.42
N THR A 533 0.43 -0.77 32.28
CA THR A 533 1.49 -1.75 32.10
C THR A 533 2.78 -1.11 31.53
N TRP A 534 3.79 -1.93 31.32
CA TRP A 534 5.04 -1.50 30.68
C TRP A 534 4.79 -1.02 29.23
N VAL A 535 3.83 -1.63 28.50
CA VAL A 535 3.45 -1.20 27.15
C VAL A 535 2.90 0.23 27.20
N GLY A 536 1.95 0.52 28.07
CA GLY A 536 1.42 1.87 28.24
C GLY A 536 2.49 2.88 28.70
N THR A 537 3.42 2.46 29.56
CA THR A 537 4.56 3.27 29.97
C THR A 537 5.50 3.56 28.79
N MET A 538 5.73 2.59 27.92
CA MET A 538 6.53 2.76 26.70
C MET A 538 5.88 3.73 25.74
N LEU A 539 4.57 3.62 25.48
CA LEU A 539 3.83 4.46 24.55
C LEU A 539 3.61 5.88 25.09
N ASN A 540 3.09 6.03 26.32
CA ASN A 540 2.56 7.29 26.85
C ASN A 540 3.23 7.80 28.12
N GLY A 541 4.14 7.00 28.73
CA GLY A 541 4.73 7.26 30.04
C GLY A 541 3.91 6.69 31.19
N LYS A 542 4.55 6.59 32.35
CA LYS A 542 3.98 5.97 33.54
C LYS A 542 2.65 6.63 33.94
N LYS A 543 1.61 5.82 34.05
CA LYS A 543 0.30 6.20 34.59
C LYS A 543 0.08 5.38 35.87
N THR A 544 -0.50 5.99 36.90
CA THR A 544 -0.91 5.33 38.14
C THR A 544 -2.42 5.24 38.19
N ARG A 545 -2.97 4.13 38.68
CA ARG A 545 -4.39 4.04 39.04
C ARG A 545 -4.61 4.96 40.25
N PHE A 546 -5.62 5.82 40.19
CA PHE A 546 -6.08 6.50 41.40
C PHE A 546 -6.64 5.45 42.33
N ASN A 547 -6.03 5.31 43.52
CA ASN A 547 -6.61 4.51 44.58
C ASN A 547 -7.82 5.28 45.12
N THR A 548 -9.01 4.77 44.89
CA THR A 548 -10.25 5.31 45.45
C THR A 548 -10.33 5.07 46.97
N ASP A 549 -9.42 4.28 47.55
CA ASP A 549 -9.40 3.91 48.97
C ASP A 549 -8.81 5.01 49.88
N SER A 550 -8.43 6.17 49.37
CA SER A 550 -7.94 7.31 50.15
C SER A 550 -8.99 8.40 50.41
N LEU A 551 -10.28 8.14 50.13
CA LEU A 551 -11.41 9.00 50.46
C LEU A 551 -12.37 8.23 51.41
N GLY A 552 -11.82 7.63 52.44
CA GLY A 552 -12.54 7.11 53.58
C GLY A 552 -12.29 7.95 54.79
#